data_b606574d75ab24c4e44b512057f8900c
#
_entry.id   b606574d75ab24c4e44b512057f8900c
#
_cell.length_a   1.000
_cell.length_b   1.000
_cell.length_c   1.000
_cell.angle_alpha   90.00
_cell.angle_beta   90.00
_cell.angle_gamma   90.00
#
_symmetry.space_group_name_H-M   'P 1'
#
loop_
_entity.id
_entity.type
_entity.pdbx_description
1 polymer ?
#
loop_
_entity_poly.entity_id
_entity_poly.type
_entity_poly.pdbx_seq_one_letter_code
_entity_poly.pdbx_strand_id
1 'polypeptide(L)'
;MGFIPEEIKWLTSLESLDMQNNHIAGPIPSSIGELEELTYLSLDGNNFSGTIPDVFDNLVLLERAYLNFNDFNGSMPPSFCTLREEGALKDLWSDCGGYPITCTCCTVCCDMVAECNEMQSQRGDMGY
;
A
#
# COMPACT_ATOMS: atom_id res chain seq x y z
N MET A 1 15.41 10.90 6.46
CA MET A 1 16.01 10.21 5.65
C MET A 1 16.35 8.92 6.14
N GLY A 2 16.16 7.99 6.13
CA GLY A 2 16.40 6.66 6.53
C GLY A 2 15.63 5.77 5.62
N PHE A 3 15.57 4.53 5.98
CA PHE A 3 14.85 3.50 5.25
C PHE A 3 14.28 2.53 6.28
N ILE A 4 13.32 1.71 5.86
CA ILE A 4 12.78 0.71 6.76
C ILE A 4 13.72 -0.50 6.75
N PRO A 5 14.31 -0.88 7.90
CA PRO A 5 15.24 -2.01 7.90
C PRO A 5 14.51 -3.35 7.91
N GLU A 6 15.20 -4.39 7.48
CA GLU A 6 14.65 -5.73 7.49
C GLU A 6 14.26 -6.18 8.91
N GLU A 7 14.89 -5.59 9.90
CA GLU A 7 14.64 -5.93 11.31
C GLU A 7 13.24 -5.54 11.75
N ILE A 8 12.49 -4.80 10.93
CA ILE A 8 11.11 -4.49 11.29
C ILE A 8 10.30 -5.77 11.53
N LYS A 9 10.74 -6.88 10.95
CA LYS A 9 10.05 -8.16 11.10
C LYS A 9 10.00 -8.63 12.55
N TRP A 10 10.89 -8.09 13.40
CA TRP A 10 10.90 -8.50 14.81
C TRP A 10 9.78 -7.85 15.61
N LEU A 11 9.11 -6.86 15.06
CA LEU A 11 8.02 -6.17 15.74
C LEU A 11 6.70 -6.89 15.46
N THR A 12 6.65 -8.17 15.80
CA THR A 12 5.54 -9.03 15.39
C THR A 12 4.20 -8.69 16.04
N SER A 13 4.21 -7.89 17.09
CA SER A 13 2.96 -7.45 17.72
C SER A 13 2.49 -6.10 17.23
N LEU A 14 3.17 -5.54 16.22
CA LEU A 14 2.84 -4.21 15.73
C LEU A 14 1.51 -4.21 15.03
N GLU A 15 0.61 -3.33 15.45
CA GLU A 15 -0.72 -3.23 14.87
C GLU A 15 -0.87 -2.02 13.96
N SER A 16 -0.06 -1.01 14.14
CA SER A 16 -0.15 0.21 13.33
C SER A 16 1.25 0.68 12.99
N LEU A 17 1.49 0.90 11.71
CA LEU A 17 2.77 1.45 11.25
C LEU A 17 2.44 2.73 10.50
N ASP A 18 2.69 3.87 11.14
CA ASP A 18 2.34 5.17 10.60
C ASP A 18 3.59 5.99 10.39
N MET A 19 4.02 6.11 9.14
CA MET A 19 5.23 6.82 8.77
C MET A 19 4.98 7.92 7.75
N GLN A 20 3.75 8.37 7.64
CA GLN A 20 3.40 9.34 6.60
C GLN A 20 4.17 10.65 6.72
N ASN A 21 4.37 11.29 5.59
CA ASN A 21 4.94 12.63 5.50
C ASN A 21 6.32 12.75 6.15
N ASN A 22 7.20 11.84 5.80
CA ASN A 22 8.59 11.88 6.21
C ASN A 22 9.45 11.93 4.96
N HIS A 23 10.70 11.58 5.06
CA HIS A 23 11.61 11.53 3.91
C HIS A 23 12.26 10.16 3.83
N ILE A 24 11.46 9.13 4.16
CA ILE A 24 11.98 7.77 4.14
C ILE A 24 12.13 7.34 2.70
N ALA A 25 13.25 6.70 2.39
CA ALA A 25 13.58 6.34 1.02
C ALA A 25 13.87 4.85 0.92
N GLY A 26 14.18 4.41 -0.29
CA GLY A 26 14.50 3.01 -0.54
C GLY A 26 13.26 2.16 -0.74
N PRO A 27 13.42 0.86 -0.85
CA PRO A 27 12.29 -0.03 -1.10
C PRO A 27 11.58 -0.38 0.21
N ILE A 28 10.34 -0.85 0.09
CA ILE A 28 9.69 -1.49 1.22
C ILE A 28 10.37 -2.84 1.39
N PRO A 29 10.87 -3.18 2.59
CA PRO A 29 11.53 -4.48 2.77
C PRO A 29 10.50 -5.61 2.72
N SER A 30 10.91 -6.74 2.18
CA SER A 30 10.00 -7.88 2.08
C SER A 30 9.59 -8.40 3.45
N SER A 31 10.39 -8.13 4.46
CA SER A 31 10.08 -8.57 5.82
C SER A 31 8.85 -7.91 6.40
N ILE A 32 8.34 -6.85 5.77
CA ILE A 32 7.12 -6.23 6.25
C ILE A 32 5.96 -7.22 6.21
N GLY A 33 6.04 -8.22 5.35
CA GLY A 33 5.01 -9.24 5.26
C GLY A 33 4.92 -10.15 6.47
N GLU A 34 5.82 -10.01 7.43
CA GLU A 34 5.78 -10.81 8.64
C GLU A 34 5.04 -10.13 9.78
N LEU A 35 4.54 -8.92 9.56
CA LEU A 35 3.83 -8.17 10.60
C LEU A 35 2.34 -8.54 10.57
N GLU A 36 2.04 -9.76 11.00
CA GLU A 36 0.70 -10.34 10.80
C GLU A 36 -0.39 -9.73 11.66
N GLU A 37 -0.02 -8.94 12.66
CA GLU A 37 -1.01 -8.25 13.50
C GLU A 37 -1.36 -6.87 12.95
N LEU A 38 -0.75 -6.47 11.85
CA LEU A 38 -0.90 -5.11 11.34
C LEU A 38 -2.31 -4.86 10.83
N THR A 39 -2.93 -3.76 11.29
CA THR A 39 -4.25 -3.34 10.83
C THR A 39 -4.18 -2.05 10.03
N TYR A 40 -3.12 -1.27 10.20
CA TYR A 40 -3.00 0.04 9.59
C TYR A 40 -1.57 0.25 9.10
N LEU A 41 -1.44 0.60 7.81
CA LEU A 41 -0.14 0.84 7.21
C LEU A 41 -0.20 2.16 6.44
N SER A 42 0.54 3.16 6.91
CA SER A 42 0.57 4.46 6.27
C SER A 42 2.00 4.80 5.91
N LEU A 43 2.33 4.71 4.64
CA LEU A 43 3.66 5.03 4.11
C LEU A 43 3.60 6.19 3.14
N ASP A 44 2.45 6.85 3.03
CA ASP A 44 2.25 7.91 2.07
C ASP A 44 3.10 9.14 2.38
N GLY A 45 3.41 9.90 1.34
CA GLY A 45 4.16 11.13 1.54
C GLY A 45 5.63 10.92 1.88
N ASN A 46 6.25 9.93 1.27
CA ASN A 46 7.66 9.64 1.49
C ASN A 46 8.38 9.53 0.15
N ASN A 47 9.58 8.96 0.15
CA ASN A 47 10.38 8.79 -1.05
C ASN A 47 10.65 7.32 -1.33
N PHE A 48 9.74 6.45 -0.94
CA PHE A 48 9.89 5.02 -1.24
C PHE A 48 9.93 4.81 -2.75
N SER A 49 10.68 3.82 -3.19
CA SER A 49 10.90 3.61 -4.62
C SER A 49 10.89 2.12 -4.95
N GLY A 50 11.01 1.82 -6.24
CA GLY A 50 11.01 0.45 -6.70
C GLY A 50 9.61 -0.09 -6.80
N THR A 51 9.49 -1.41 -6.88
CA THR A 51 8.19 -2.05 -6.95
C THR A 51 7.71 -2.37 -5.54
N ILE A 52 6.40 -2.40 -5.36
CA ILE A 52 5.83 -2.80 -4.09
C ILE A 52 5.96 -4.32 -3.99
N PRO A 53 6.55 -4.86 -2.91
CA PRO A 53 6.79 -6.30 -2.84
C PRO A 53 5.50 -7.11 -2.69
N ASP A 54 5.51 -8.31 -3.25
CA ASP A 54 4.33 -9.17 -3.23
C ASP A 54 4.40 -10.08 -2.00
N VAL A 55 4.23 -9.48 -0.81
CA VAL A 55 4.43 -10.19 0.45
C VAL A 55 3.31 -9.97 1.47
N PHE A 56 2.18 -9.46 1.01
CA PHE A 56 1.15 -9.03 1.97
C PHE A 56 0.07 -10.07 2.28
N ASP A 57 0.18 -11.27 1.71
CA ASP A 57 -0.86 -12.30 1.87
C ASP A 57 -1.18 -12.62 3.32
N ASN A 58 -0.19 -12.61 4.19
CA ASN A 58 -0.40 -13.01 5.58
C ASN A 58 -0.89 -11.89 6.47
N LEU A 59 -1.00 -10.67 5.93
CA LEU A 59 -1.48 -9.55 6.73
C LEU A 59 -3.00 -9.52 6.69
N VAL A 60 -3.60 -10.59 7.16
CA VAL A 60 -5.05 -10.79 7.00
C VAL A 60 -5.89 -9.83 7.84
N LEU A 61 -5.27 -9.15 8.80
CA LEU A 61 -5.96 -8.17 9.63
C LEU A 61 -5.86 -6.76 9.09
N LEU A 62 -5.10 -6.56 8.01
CA LEU A 62 -4.85 -5.21 7.48
C LEU A 62 -6.14 -4.62 6.93
N GLU A 63 -6.51 -3.45 7.44
CA GLU A 63 -7.74 -2.77 7.06
C GLU A 63 -7.50 -1.54 6.18
N ARG A 64 -6.36 -0.88 6.34
CA ARG A 64 -6.06 0.33 5.58
C ARG A 64 -4.59 0.36 5.20
N ALA A 65 -4.32 0.67 3.94
CA ALA A 65 -2.97 0.78 3.42
C ALA A 65 -2.88 2.01 2.53
N TYR A 66 -2.04 2.95 2.89
CA TYR A 66 -1.83 4.19 2.14
C TYR A 66 -0.42 4.20 1.61
N LEU A 67 -0.27 4.09 0.30
CA LEU A 67 1.04 4.01 -0.37
C LEU A 67 1.25 5.17 -1.34
N ASN A 68 0.31 6.11 -1.39
CA ASN A 68 0.32 7.19 -2.36
C ASN A 68 1.40 8.23 -2.04
N PHE A 69 1.75 9.04 -3.04
CA PHE A 69 2.75 10.10 -2.92
C PHE A 69 4.12 9.54 -2.55
N ASN A 70 4.56 8.58 -3.35
CA ASN A 70 5.88 7.98 -3.27
C ASN A 70 6.40 7.83 -4.69
N ASP A 71 7.51 7.14 -4.86
CA ASP A 71 8.13 6.92 -6.17
C ASP A 71 8.05 5.46 -6.61
N PHE A 72 7.03 4.76 -6.18
CA PHE A 72 6.84 3.37 -6.60
C PHE A 72 6.52 3.28 -8.09
N ASN A 73 6.82 2.14 -8.68
CA ASN A 73 6.45 1.86 -10.06
C ASN A 73 5.97 0.42 -10.18
N GLY A 74 5.51 0.06 -11.37
CA GLY A 74 5.04 -1.29 -11.63
C GLY A 74 3.57 -1.47 -11.29
N SER A 75 3.21 -2.68 -10.95
CA SER A 75 1.82 -3.03 -10.65
C SER A 75 1.63 -3.28 -9.17
N MET A 76 0.42 -3.01 -8.69
CA MET A 76 0.08 -3.39 -7.32
C MET A 76 0.18 -4.91 -7.24
N PRO A 77 0.91 -5.46 -6.26
CA PRO A 77 1.10 -6.91 -6.21
C PRO A 77 -0.20 -7.65 -5.90
N PRO A 78 -0.33 -8.87 -6.41
CA PRO A 78 -1.56 -9.65 -6.20
C PRO A 78 -1.91 -9.85 -4.74
N SER A 79 -0.92 -9.89 -3.85
CA SER A 79 -1.21 -10.11 -2.44
C SER A 79 -2.09 -9.02 -1.86
N PHE A 80 -1.90 -7.75 -2.26
CA PHE A 80 -2.79 -6.69 -1.81
C PHE A 80 -4.19 -6.88 -2.37
N CYS A 81 -4.30 -7.26 -3.63
CA CYS A 81 -5.62 -7.43 -4.23
C CYS A 81 -6.37 -8.60 -3.59
N THR A 82 -5.67 -9.65 -3.18
CA THR A 82 -6.29 -10.74 -2.46
C THR A 82 -6.87 -10.25 -1.13
N LEU A 83 -6.14 -9.37 -0.43
CA LEU A 83 -6.65 -8.81 0.82
C LEU A 83 -7.87 -7.94 0.59
N ARG A 84 -7.94 -7.27 -0.56
CA ARG A 84 -9.11 -6.47 -0.91
C ARG A 84 -10.33 -7.34 -1.16
N GLU A 85 -10.11 -8.47 -1.82
CA GLU A 85 -11.23 -9.31 -2.26
C GLU A 85 -11.67 -10.31 -1.20
N GLU A 86 -10.73 -10.81 -0.41
CA GLU A 86 -11.02 -11.90 0.50
C GLU A 86 -10.73 -11.58 1.95
N GLY A 87 -10.02 -10.48 2.21
CA GLY A 87 -9.62 -10.14 3.56
C GLY A 87 -10.33 -8.90 4.08
N ALA A 88 -9.70 -8.26 5.04
CA ALA A 88 -10.29 -7.12 5.74
C ALA A 88 -9.92 -5.77 5.14
N LEU A 89 -9.13 -5.73 4.07
CA LEU A 89 -8.60 -4.48 3.55
C LEU A 89 -9.70 -3.65 2.91
N LYS A 90 -10.00 -2.50 3.51
CA LYS A 90 -11.08 -1.62 3.06
C LYS A 90 -10.57 -0.44 2.24
N ASP A 91 -9.40 0.08 2.59
CA ASP A 91 -8.83 1.23 1.91
C ASP A 91 -7.45 0.87 1.40
N LEU A 92 -7.25 1.02 0.09
CA LEU A 92 -5.95 0.81 -0.53
C LEU A 92 -5.72 1.96 -1.49
N TRP A 93 -4.77 2.83 -1.14
CA TRP A 93 -4.47 4.04 -1.91
C TRP A 93 -3.07 3.94 -2.51
N SER A 94 -2.94 4.30 -3.78
CA SER A 94 -1.63 4.35 -4.41
C SER A 94 -1.61 5.39 -5.51
N ASP A 95 -0.45 5.57 -6.14
CA ASP A 95 -0.27 6.53 -7.21
C ASP A 95 -0.66 5.89 -8.53
N CYS A 96 -1.92 5.52 -8.66
CA CYS A 96 -2.45 4.81 -9.81
C CYS A 96 -3.43 5.65 -10.63
N GLY A 97 -3.40 6.96 -10.46
CA GLY A 97 -4.24 7.86 -11.21
C GLY A 97 -3.67 8.15 -12.59
N GLY A 98 -3.36 7.10 -13.31
CA GLY A 98 -2.79 7.18 -14.63
C GLY A 98 -1.42 6.56 -14.69
N TYR A 99 -0.56 6.79 -13.69
CA TYR A 99 0.83 6.44 -13.79
C TYR A 99 1.52 6.94 -12.53
N PRO A 100 2.52 6.28 -12.00
CA PRO A 100 3.22 5.14 -12.57
C PRO A 100 2.76 3.76 -12.09
N ILE A 101 1.78 3.68 -11.19
CA ILE A 101 1.35 2.40 -10.66
C ILE A 101 0.10 1.92 -11.39
N THR A 102 0.09 0.65 -11.77
CA THR A 102 -1.11 0.00 -12.28
C THR A 102 -1.78 -0.72 -11.12
N CYS A 103 -3.02 -0.39 -10.84
CA CYS A 103 -3.74 -1.03 -9.75
C CYS A 103 -5.20 -1.19 -10.09
N THR A 104 -5.66 -2.43 -10.18
CA THR A 104 -7.05 -2.71 -10.47
C THR A 104 -7.88 -2.90 -9.22
N CYS A 105 -7.25 -3.04 -8.06
CA CYS A 105 -7.96 -3.31 -6.82
C CYS A 105 -7.87 -2.17 -5.81
N CYS A 106 -7.27 -1.04 -6.17
CA CYS A 106 -7.16 0.08 -5.26
C CYS A 106 -8.52 0.76 -5.08
N THR A 107 -8.76 1.28 -3.89
CA THR A 107 -9.98 2.02 -3.63
C THR A 107 -9.84 3.48 -4.04
N VAL A 108 -8.62 4.01 -3.98
CA VAL A 108 -8.36 5.38 -4.37
C VAL A 108 -7.06 5.44 -5.14
N CYS A 109 -7.07 6.12 -6.28
CA CYS A 109 -5.87 6.35 -7.06
C CYS A 109 -5.55 7.83 -7.08
N CYS A 110 -4.31 8.17 -6.75
CA CYS A 110 -3.84 9.54 -6.75
C CYS A 110 -3.00 9.77 -8.00
N ASP A 111 -3.06 10.98 -8.55
CA ASP A 111 -2.33 11.29 -9.78
C ASP A 111 -1.12 12.18 -9.48
N MET A 112 -0.42 12.56 -10.54
CA MET A 112 0.83 13.27 -10.38
C MET A 112 0.65 14.71 -9.94
N VAL A 113 -0.56 15.24 -9.97
CA VAL A 113 -0.82 16.58 -9.46
C VAL A 113 -1.45 16.50 -8.08
N ALA A 114 -1.29 15.35 -7.42
CA ALA A 114 -1.71 15.13 -6.05
C ALA A 114 -3.23 15.12 -5.86
N GLU A 115 -3.97 14.75 -6.89
CA GLU A 115 -5.41 14.56 -6.75
C GLU A 115 -5.72 13.09 -6.61
N CYS A 116 -6.56 12.77 -5.64
CA CYS A 116 -6.90 11.38 -5.34
C CYS A 116 -8.38 11.16 -5.58
N ASN A 117 -8.68 10.14 -6.36
CA ASN A 117 -10.06 9.87 -6.76
C ASN A 117 -10.42 8.41 -6.52
N GLU A 118 -11.65 8.19 -6.11
CA GLU A 118 -12.11 6.82 -5.89
C GLU A 118 -12.15 6.05 -7.19
N MET A 119 -11.82 4.77 -7.08
CA MET A 119 -11.79 3.89 -8.24
C MET A 119 -13.17 3.30 -8.44
N GLN A 120 -14.05 4.05 -9.07
CA GLN A 120 -15.41 3.58 -9.24
C GLN A 120 -15.51 2.35 -10.10
N SER A 121 -14.69 2.28 -11.12
CA SER A 121 -14.74 1.14 -12.01
C SER A 121 -14.41 -0.15 -11.31
N GLN A 122 -13.77 -0.06 -10.17
CA GLN A 122 -13.44 -1.25 -9.42
C GLN A 122 -14.67 -1.96 -8.92
N ARG A 123 -15.73 -1.25 -8.78
CA ARG A 123 -16.90 -1.81 -8.21
C ARG A 123 -17.76 -2.49 -9.22
N GLY A 124 -17.39 -2.48 -10.41
CA GLY A 124 -18.06 -3.16 -11.45
C GLY A 124 -19.55 -3.14 -11.42
N ASP A 125 -20.00 -2.93 -10.28
CA ASP A 125 -21.39 -2.96 -10.12
C ASP A 125 -21.92 -1.61 -10.03
N MET A 126 -21.15 -0.69 -10.02
CA MET A 126 -21.52 0.62 -9.76
C MET A 126 -22.70 1.07 -10.45
N GLY A 127 -23.36 0.21 -10.99
CA GLY A 127 -24.52 0.63 -11.66
C GLY A 127 -24.11 1.37 -12.89
N TYR A 128 -23.00 1.16 -13.28
CA TYR A 128 -22.63 1.75 -14.53
C TYR A 128 -21.59 0.93 -15.23
#